data_0c2e849192657a0d4d18833661d829a9
#
_entry.id   0c2e849192657a0d4d18833661d829a9
#
_cell.length_a   1.000
_cell.length_b   1.000
_cell.length_c   1.000
_cell.angle_alpha   90.00
_cell.angle_beta   90.00
_cell.angle_gamma   90.00
#
_symmetry.space_group_name_H-M   'P 1'
#
loop_
_entity.id
_entity.type
_entity.pdbx_description
1 polymer ?
#
loop_
_entity_poly.entity_id
_entity_poly.type
_entity_poly.pdbx_seq_one_letter_code
_entity_poly.pdbx_strand_id
1 'polypeptide(L)'
;MPAKHERPIFEGMEEHWATVSGGRLRYLVGGNGRPLLLVHGIAASSFSFRFNCAQLMREFQVFVPDLMNVGYSERIAGLDGSLSATAARLAEFLENVGLEKADILGSSHGGAVVLKLATLVPERFERLLLVSPANPFARQYLPVVRFYLSAMGRMFIRLAPFTPGRVWDYGIGRMYANPRGMAAGTGIGYARPLRVKGTMQYLLSSLRTFNEDVEGLRDQLATIAKIPTLLIWGDRDPVVEIQSGHQLKKALGADMVVMPGIGHLPYEEAPQEFNRVVLDYLRGNSSLRN
;
A
#
# COMPACT_ATOMS: atom_id res chain seq x y z
N MET A 1 -21.58 5.65 -3.58
CA MET A 1 -20.31 5.52 -4.34
C MET A 1 -20.19 6.70 -5.29
N PRO A 2 -18.99 7.21 -5.60
CA PRO A 2 -18.80 8.19 -6.68
C PRO A 2 -19.29 7.62 -8.00
N ALA A 3 -19.73 8.50 -8.90
CA ALA A 3 -20.15 8.08 -10.23
C ALA A 3 -18.99 7.42 -10.99
N LYS A 4 -19.30 6.50 -11.93
CA LYS A 4 -18.28 5.71 -12.65
C LYS A 4 -17.22 6.58 -13.32
N HIS A 5 -17.59 7.73 -13.89
CA HIS A 5 -16.69 8.68 -14.55
C HIS A 5 -15.78 9.49 -13.61
N GLU A 6 -16.03 9.44 -12.28
CA GLU A 6 -15.19 10.11 -11.28
C GLU A 6 -14.10 9.19 -10.72
N ARG A 7 -14.14 7.89 -11.05
CA ARG A 7 -13.17 6.89 -10.59
C ARG A 7 -12.03 6.77 -11.58
N PRO A 8 -10.76 6.92 -11.16
CA PRO A 8 -9.65 6.81 -12.07
C PRO A 8 -9.54 5.36 -12.61
N ILE A 9 -9.41 5.26 -13.92
CA ILE A 9 -9.03 4.04 -14.63
C ILE A 9 -7.80 4.46 -15.45
N PHE A 10 -6.72 3.70 -15.35
CA PHE A 10 -5.49 4.03 -16.05
C PHE A 10 -5.52 3.43 -17.45
N GLU A 11 -4.81 4.05 -18.38
CA GLU A 11 -4.71 3.58 -19.75
C GLU A 11 -4.26 2.11 -19.80
N GLY A 12 -4.99 1.30 -20.58
CA GLY A 12 -4.74 -0.14 -20.69
C GLY A 12 -5.21 -0.99 -19.52
N MET A 13 -5.91 -0.42 -18.54
CA MET A 13 -6.50 -1.17 -17.43
C MET A 13 -8.03 -1.18 -17.51
N GLU A 14 -8.61 -2.23 -16.95
CA GLU A 14 -10.05 -2.42 -16.81
C GLU A 14 -10.47 -2.39 -15.34
N GLU A 15 -11.67 -1.87 -15.06
CA GLU A 15 -12.26 -1.86 -13.72
C GLU A 15 -13.10 -3.12 -13.51
N HIS A 16 -12.80 -3.85 -12.45
CA HIS A 16 -13.52 -5.05 -12.04
C HIS A 16 -13.89 -5.00 -10.55
N TRP A 17 -14.70 -5.98 -10.13
CA TRP A 17 -15.20 -6.11 -8.77
C TRP A 17 -15.13 -7.57 -8.33
N ALA A 18 -14.57 -7.81 -7.16
CA ALA A 18 -14.59 -9.11 -6.50
C ALA A 18 -15.44 -9.04 -5.22
N THR A 19 -16.22 -10.08 -4.94
CA THR A 19 -16.97 -10.18 -3.69
C THR A 19 -16.06 -10.79 -2.63
N VAL A 20 -15.89 -10.10 -1.51
CA VAL A 20 -15.13 -10.59 -0.34
C VAL A 20 -15.99 -10.43 0.90
N SER A 21 -15.56 -11.01 2.03
CA SER A 21 -16.23 -10.81 3.31
C SER A 21 -16.38 -9.33 3.63
N GLY A 22 -17.61 -8.87 3.73
CA GLY A 22 -17.97 -7.49 3.99
C GLY A 22 -18.21 -6.63 2.76
N GLY A 23 -18.42 -7.22 1.54
CA GLY A 23 -18.88 -6.46 0.39
C GLY A 23 -18.04 -6.63 -0.88
N ARG A 24 -18.16 -5.67 -1.81
CA ARG A 24 -17.47 -5.73 -3.10
C ARG A 24 -16.20 -4.88 -3.08
N LEU A 25 -15.10 -5.52 -3.39
CA LEU A 25 -13.79 -4.91 -3.56
C LEU A 25 -13.60 -4.53 -5.03
N ARG A 26 -13.30 -3.26 -5.27
CA ARG A 26 -12.94 -2.76 -6.60
C ARG A 26 -11.48 -3.05 -6.88
N TYR A 27 -11.16 -3.45 -8.11
CA TYR A 27 -9.78 -3.52 -8.56
C TYR A 27 -9.63 -3.10 -10.02
N LEU A 28 -8.43 -2.67 -10.36
CA LEU A 28 -8.00 -2.47 -11.74
C LEU A 28 -7.13 -3.64 -12.15
N VAL A 29 -7.27 -4.09 -13.40
CA VAL A 29 -6.41 -5.12 -13.98
C VAL A 29 -6.03 -4.75 -15.41
N GLY A 30 -4.79 -5.05 -15.79
CA GLY A 30 -4.31 -4.81 -17.16
C GLY A 30 -2.99 -5.52 -17.43
N GLY A 31 -2.61 -5.58 -18.70
CA GLY A 31 -1.43 -6.31 -19.14
C GLY A 31 -1.64 -7.83 -19.21
N ASN A 32 -0.57 -8.52 -19.57
CA ASN A 32 -0.54 -9.99 -19.69
C ASN A 32 0.76 -10.53 -19.06
N GLY A 33 0.80 -11.81 -18.75
CA GLY A 33 1.98 -12.46 -18.18
C GLY A 33 1.75 -12.90 -16.73
N ARG A 34 2.83 -13.00 -15.95
CA ARG A 34 2.72 -13.42 -14.54
C ARG A 34 1.94 -12.38 -13.72
N PRO A 35 1.13 -12.83 -12.75
CA PRO A 35 0.38 -11.93 -11.90
C PRO A 35 1.29 -11.07 -11.00
N LEU A 36 1.04 -9.76 -10.96
CA LEU A 36 1.65 -8.80 -10.04
C LEU A 36 0.55 -8.04 -9.32
N LEU A 37 0.45 -8.22 -8.01
CA LEU A 37 -0.51 -7.52 -7.15
C LEU A 37 0.15 -6.30 -6.50
N LEU A 38 -0.48 -5.12 -6.60
CA LEU A 38 -0.02 -3.87 -5.98
C LEU A 38 -0.98 -3.41 -4.89
N VAL A 39 -0.54 -3.43 -3.63
CA VAL A 39 -1.37 -3.09 -2.45
C VAL A 39 -0.96 -1.74 -1.88
N HIS A 40 -1.89 -0.79 -1.91
CA HIS A 40 -1.68 0.60 -1.50
C HIS A 40 -1.62 0.81 0.03
N GLY A 41 -1.08 1.96 0.46
CA GLY A 41 -0.96 2.36 1.85
C GLY A 41 -2.28 2.82 2.50
N ILE A 42 -2.20 3.25 3.77
CA ILE A 42 -3.34 3.79 4.51
C ILE A 42 -3.86 5.07 3.84
N ALA A 43 -5.18 5.27 3.87
CA ALA A 43 -5.84 6.44 3.29
C ALA A 43 -5.54 6.66 1.78
N ALA A 44 -5.05 5.64 1.10
CA ALA A 44 -4.71 5.65 -0.32
C ALA A 44 -5.71 4.82 -1.16
N SER A 45 -5.38 4.57 -2.41
CA SER A 45 -6.16 3.76 -3.35
C SER A 45 -5.26 3.28 -4.49
N SER A 46 -5.83 2.59 -5.47
CA SER A 46 -5.17 2.26 -6.74
C SER A 46 -4.48 3.47 -7.39
N PHE A 47 -4.95 4.68 -7.14
CA PHE A 47 -4.36 5.94 -7.62
C PHE A 47 -2.87 6.08 -7.29
N SER A 48 -2.39 5.47 -6.21
CA SER A 48 -0.98 5.47 -5.82
C SER A 48 -0.04 4.98 -6.93
N PHE A 49 -0.49 3.99 -7.69
CA PHE A 49 0.37 3.33 -8.70
C PHE A 49 0.15 3.84 -10.14
N ARG A 50 -0.49 5.00 -10.31
CA ARG A 50 -0.83 5.57 -11.63
C ARG A 50 0.37 5.80 -12.56
N PHE A 51 1.56 6.03 -12.00
CA PHE A 51 2.79 6.23 -12.77
C PHE A 51 3.57 4.94 -13.04
N ASN A 52 3.10 3.81 -12.50
CA ASN A 52 3.82 2.54 -12.55
C ASN A 52 3.12 1.52 -13.44
N CYS A 53 1.79 1.50 -13.44
CA CYS A 53 1.01 0.47 -14.12
C CYS A 53 1.36 0.32 -15.59
N ALA A 54 1.44 1.40 -16.37
CA ALA A 54 1.71 1.34 -17.80
C ALA A 54 3.05 0.64 -18.14
N GLN A 55 4.08 0.83 -17.33
CA GLN A 55 5.38 0.18 -17.54
C GLN A 55 5.36 -1.28 -17.06
N LEU A 56 4.75 -1.56 -15.90
CA LEU A 56 4.67 -2.90 -15.34
C LEU A 56 3.81 -3.84 -16.18
N MET A 57 2.72 -3.33 -16.78
CA MET A 57 1.83 -4.07 -17.69
C MET A 57 2.49 -4.56 -18.98
N ARG A 58 3.68 -4.06 -19.32
CA ARG A 58 4.42 -4.58 -20.50
C ARG A 58 4.89 -6.02 -20.31
N GLU A 59 5.02 -6.48 -19.05
CA GLU A 59 5.59 -7.79 -18.71
C GLU A 59 4.73 -8.61 -17.75
N PHE A 60 3.81 -7.94 -17.03
CA PHE A 60 2.98 -8.55 -15.99
C PHE A 60 1.50 -8.30 -16.23
N GLN A 61 0.67 -9.23 -15.76
CA GLN A 61 -0.73 -8.93 -15.51
C GLN A 61 -0.82 -8.24 -14.15
N VAL A 62 -1.08 -6.94 -14.16
CA VAL A 62 -1.04 -6.08 -12.97
C VAL A 62 -2.43 -5.96 -12.37
N PHE A 63 -2.57 -6.33 -11.09
CA PHE A 63 -3.80 -6.19 -10.30
C PHE A 63 -3.61 -5.10 -9.24
N VAL A 64 -4.53 -4.14 -9.18
CA VAL A 64 -4.45 -3.02 -8.23
C VAL A 64 -5.78 -2.88 -7.48
N PRO A 65 -5.99 -3.62 -6.39
CA PRO A 65 -7.20 -3.50 -5.59
C PRO A 65 -7.24 -2.19 -4.82
N ASP A 66 -8.44 -1.64 -4.68
CA ASP A 66 -8.77 -0.69 -3.61
C ASP A 66 -9.22 -1.50 -2.41
N LEU A 67 -8.47 -1.48 -1.31
CA LEU A 67 -8.83 -2.24 -0.10
C LEU A 67 -10.24 -1.89 0.38
N MET A 68 -10.92 -2.83 1.08
CA MET A 68 -12.29 -2.59 1.55
C MET A 68 -12.39 -1.33 2.39
N ASN A 69 -13.51 -0.62 2.24
CA ASN A 69 -13.81 0.65 2.92
C ASN A 69 -12.85 1.82 2.63
N VAL A 70 -11.89 1.66 1.72
CA VAL A 70 -11.02 2.73 1.21
C VAL A 70 -11.05 2.77 -0.32
N GLY A 71 -10.31 3.68 -0.93
CA GLY A 71 -10.32 3.83 -2.39
C GLY A 71 -11.74 4.01 -2.92
N TYR A 72 -12.10 3.21 -3.89
CA TYR A 72 -13.41 3.20 -4.53
C TYR A 72 -14.18 1.88 -4.29
N SER A 73 -13.68 1.00 -3.44
CA SER A 73 -14.39 -0.19 -2.97
C SER A 73 -15.66 0.15 -2.18
N GLU A 74 -16.52 -0.80 -1.97
CA GLU A 74 -17.77 -0.62 -1.22
C GLU A 74 -17.50 -0.20 0.23
N ARG A 75 -18.45 0.52 0.83
CA ARG A 75 -18.37 1.00 2.22
C ARG A 75 -19.39 0.27 3.07
N ILE A 76 -18.89 -0.51 4.02
CA ILE A 76 -19.71 -1.30 4.96
C ILE A 76 -19.51 -0.72 6.36
N ALA A 77 -20.62 -0.34 6.98
CA ALA A 77 -20.60 0.18 8.33
C ALA A 77 -20.14 -0.89 9.35
N GLY A 78 -19.28 -0.50 10.28
CA GLY A 78 -18.79 -1.42 11.32
C GLY A 78 -17.79 -2.48 10.85
N LEU A 79 -17.33 -2.41 9.59
CA LEU A 79 -16.34 -3.36 9.08
C LEU A 79 -15.06 -3.27 9.92
N ASP A 80 -14.54 -4.43 10.35
CA ASP A 80 -13.28 -4.53 11.07
C ASP A 80 -12.11 -4.09 10.19
N GLY A 81 -11.37 -3.08 10.65
CA GLY A 81 -10.21 -2.49 9.99
C GLY A 81 -8.87 -3.03 10.48
N SER A 82 -8.86 -4.05 11.33
CA SER A 82 -7.62 -4.68 11.80
C SER A 82 -6.79 -5.23 10.64
N LEU A 83 -5.49 -5.35 10.87
CA LEU A 83 -4.55 -5.89 9.88
C LEU A 83 -4.93 -7.31 9.48
N SER A 84 -5.30 -8.14 10.46
CA SER A 84 -5.72 -9.52 10.24
C SER A 84 -6.97 -9.62 9.38
N ALA A 85 -8.00 -8.83 9.67
CA ALA A 85 -9.24 -8.82 8.90
C ALA A 85 -9.04 -8.27 7.48
N THR A 86 -8.15 -7.27 7.31
CA THR A 86 -7.82 -6.72 6.00
C THR A 86 -7.04 -7.73 5.15
N ALA A 87 -6.05 -8.42 5.75
CA ALA A 87 -5.28 -9.47 5.08
C ALA A 87 -6.17 -10.68 4.71
N ALA A 88 -7.10 -11.09 5.56
CA ALA A 88 -8.04 -12.17 5.26
C ALA A 88 -8.91 -11.84 4.03
N ARG A 89 -9.45 -10.63 3.93
CA ARG A 89 -10.20 -10.19 2.74
C ARG A 89 -9.33 -10.12 1.48
N LEU A 90 -8.04 -9.81 1.63
CA LEU A 90 -7.12 -9.84 0.50
C LEU A 90 -6.81 -11.27 0.07
N ALA A 91 -6.78 -12.26 0.99
CA ALA A 91 -6.69 -13.68 0.67
C ALA A 91 -7.93 -14.15 -0.11
N GLU A 92 -9.14 -13.80 0.35
CA GLU A 92 -10.39 -14.05 -0.38
C GLU A 92 -10.40 -13.40 -1.78
N PHE A 93 -9.83 -12.20 -1.89
CA PHE A 93 -9.66 -11.53 -3.19
C PHE A 93 -8.80 -12.37 -4.12
N LEU A 94 -7.62 -12.85 -3.69
CA LEU A 94 -6.75 -13.71 -4.50
C LEU A 94 -7.48 -14.96 -5.00
N GLU A 95 -8.24 -15.59 -4.12
CA GLU A 95 -9.04 -16.77 -4.45
C GLU A 95 -10.11 -16.45 -5.50
N ASN A 96 -10.89 -15.39 -5.28
CA ASN A 96 -12.02 -15.01 -6.13
C ASN A 96 -11.61 -14.56 -7.55
N VAL A 97 -10.38 -14.04 -7.72
CA VAL A 97 -9.85 -13.67 -9.03
C VAL A 97 -8.97 -14.74 -9.65
N GLY A 98 -8.88 -15.94 -9.02
CA GLY A 98 -8.13 -17.09 -9.54
C GLY A 98 -6.62 -16.93 -9.49
N LEU A 99 -6.08 -16.11 -8.59
CA LEU A 99 -4.65 -15.93 -8.40
C LEU A 99 -4.11 -17.01 -7.45
N GLU A 100 -3.72 -18.16 -8.02
CA GLU A 100 -3.10 -19.25 -7.25
C GLU A 100 -1.74 -18.83 -6.68
N LYS A 101 -0.95 -18.08 -7.45
CA LYS A 101 0.36 -17.57 -7.06
C LYS A 101 0.67 -16.24 -7.76
N ALA A 102 1.24 -15.27 -7.04
CA ALA A 102 1.56 -13.95 -7.58
C ALA A 102 2.84 -13.36 -6.97
N ASP A 103 3.48 -12.46 -7.71
CA ASP A 103 4.38 -11.47 -7.15
C ASP A 103 3.52 -10.41 -6.43
N ILE A 104 3.80 -10.11 -5.16
CA ILE A 104 2.96 -9.21 -4.36
C ILE A 104 3.78 -8.04 -3.82
N LEU A 105 3.36 -6.83 -4.16
CA LEU A 105 3.96 -5.59 -3.69
C LEU A 105 3.02 -4.87 -2.72
N GLY A 106 3.53 -4.49 -1.55
CA GLY A 106 2.80 -3.70 -0.57
C GLY A 106 3.57 -2.46 -0.13
N SER A 107 2.89 -1.30 -0.10
CA SER A 107 3.49 -0.04 0.33
C SER A 107 2.95 0.41 1.68
N SER A 108 3.84 0.87 2.59
CA SER A 108 3.48 1.47 3.88
C SER A 108 2.55 0.54 4.69
N HIS A 109 1.34 0.98 5.05
CA HIS A 109 0.31 0.13 5.67
C HIS A 109 -0.04 -1.09 4.79
N GLY A 110 -0.13 -0.94 3.46
CA GLY A 110 -0.31 -2.06 2.55
C GLY A 110 0.85 -3.06 2.63
N GLY A 111 2.06 -2.60 2.96
CA GLY A 111 3.20 -3.45 3.30
C GLY A 111 2.95 -4.31 4.52
N ALA A 112 2.38 -3.75 5.60
CA ALA A 112 1.97 -4.54 6.77
C ALA A 112 0.84 -5.53 6.44
N VAL A 113 -0.13 -5.12 5.59
CA VAL A 113 -1.22 -6.01 5.12
C VAL A 113 -0.64 -7.22 4.38
N VAL A 114 0.31 -7.02 3.46
CA VAL A 114 0.90 -8.15 2.71
C VAL A 114 1.86 -8.98 3.57
N LEU A 115 2.54 -8.40 4.56
CA LEU A 115 3.27 -9.17 5.57
C LEU A 115 2.32 -10.09 6.34
N LYS A 116 1.15 -9.57 6.76
CA LYS A 116 0.12 -10.39 7.42
C LYS A 116 -0.47 -11.43 6.48
N LEU A 117 -0.74 -11.08 5.22
CA LEU A 117 -1.21 -12.02 4.20
C LEU A 117 -0.22 -13.17 4.00
N ALA A 118 1.09 -12.88 3.99
CA ALA A 118 2.15 -13.89 3.86
C ALA A 118 2.18 -14.89 5.03
N THR A 119 1.61 -14.55 6.18
CA THR A 119 1.44 -15.50 7.30
C THR A 119 0.19 -16.37 7.17
N LEU A 120 -0.81 -15.92 6.41
CA LEU A 120 -2.08 -16.64 6.23
C LEU A 120 -2.03 -17.62 5.06
N VAL A 121 -1.44 -17.18 3.94
CA VAL A 121 -1.40 -17.92 2.67
C VAL A 121 -0.01 -17.80 2.00
N PRO A 122 1.08 -18.26 2.67
CA PRO A 122 2.44 -18.10 2.15
C PRO A 122 2.64 -18.76 0.79
N GLU A 123 1.90 -19.82 0.47
CA GLU A 123 1.93 -20.53 -0.81
C GLU A 123 1.47 -19.70 -1.99
N ARG A 124 0.70 -18.63 -1.74
CA ARG A 124 0.23 -17.69 -2.78
C ARG A 124 1.30 -16.71 -3.25
N PHE A 125 2.46 -16.69 -2.59
CA PHE A 125 3.53 -15.75 -2.92
C PHE A 125 4.58 -16.41 -3.82
N GLU A 126 4.82 -15.81 -5.00
CA GLU A 126 6.03 -16.09 -5.78
C GLU A 126 7.20 -15.29 -5.19
N ARG A 127 7.01 -13.99 -5.00
CA ARG A 127 7.93 -13.04 -4.37
C ARG A 127 7.17 -11.99 -3.61
N LEU A 128 7.82 -11.40 -2.62
CA LEU A 128 7.30 -10.30 -1.81
C LEU A 128 8.14 -9.04 -2.04
N LEU A 129 7.49 -7.93 -2.40
CA LEU A 129 8.12 -6.62 -2.54
C LEU A 129 7.49 -5.67 -1.52
N LEU A 130 8.31 -5.03 -0.72
CA LEU A 130 7.86 -4.15 0.36
C LEU A 130 8.46 -2.75 0.18
N VAL A 131 7.59 -1.75 0.03
CA VAL A 131 7.98 -0.36 -0.16
C VAL A 131 7.72 0.40 1.12
N SER A 132 8.80 0.77 1.85
CA SER A 132 8.70 1.49 3.13
C SER A 132 7.58 0.95 4.04
N PRO A 133 7.50 -0.39 4.28
CA PRO A 133 6.36 -0.99 4.97
C PRO A 133 6.28 -0.56 6.43
N ALA A 134 5.09 -0.37 6.96
CA ALA A 134 4.89 -0.40 8.39
C ALA A 134 5.28 -1.80 8.90
N ASN A 135 6.14 -1.86 9.91
CA ASN A 135 6.77 -3.09 10.36
C ASN A 135 7.07 -3.05 11.87
N PRO A 136 7.31 -4.20 12.54
CA PRO A 136 7.43 -4.26 14.00
C PRO A 136 8.68 -3.58 14.59
N PHE A 137 9.56 -3.05 13.75
CA PHE A 137 10.75 -2.32 14.20
C PHE A 137 10.58 -0.79 14.11
N ALA A 138 9.57 -0.31 13.34
CA ALA A 138 9.32 1.11 13.16
C ALA A 138 8.60 1.73 14.36
N ARG A 139 9.02 2.94 14.75
CA ARG A 139 8.45 3.68 15.88
C ARG A 139 8.08 5.13 15.52
N GLN A 140 8.57 5.63 14.39
CA GLN A 140 8.44 7.03 13.98
C GLN A 140 6.99 7.46 13.80
N TYR A 141 6.10 6.57 13.38
CA TYR A 141 4.68 6.86 13.17
C TYR A 141 3.82 6.84 14.45
N LEU A 142 4.32 6.30 15.56
CA LEU A 142 3.54 6.13 16.81
C LEU A 142 2.93 7.44 17.34
N PRO A 143 3.62 8.59 17.37
CA PRO A 143 3.02 9.85 17.82
C PRO A 143 1.87 10.29 16.93
N VAL A 144 1.97 10.06 15.63
CA VAL A 144 0.93 10.42 14.64
C VAL A 144 -0.33 9.57 14.86
N VAL A 145 -0.18 8.26 15.06
CA VAL A 145 -1.29 7.35 15.38
C VAL A 145 -1.97 7.79 16.69
N ARG A 146 -1.20 8.07 17.75
CA ARG A 146 -1.74 8.56 19.03
C ARG A 146 -2.51 9.85 18.87
N PHE A 147 -1.99 10.81 18.07
CA PHE A 147 -2.70 12.05 17.78
C PHE A 147 -4.05 11.77 17.13
N TYR A 148 -4.12 10.98 16.07
CA TYR A 148 -5.38 10.70 15.38
C TYR A 148 -6.40 9.94 16.23
N LEU A 149 -5.95 9.16 17.21
CA LEU A 149 -6.83 8.49 18.17
C LEU A 149 -7.31 9.40 19.30
N SER A 150 -6.72 10.59 19.50
CA SER A 150 -7.19 11.59 20.45
C SER A 150 -8.52 12.23 20.02
N ALA A 151 -9.20 12.90 20.95
CA ALA A 151 -10.45 13.61 20.63
C ALA A 151 -10.25 14.68 19.53
N MET A 152 -9.14 15.43 19.61
CA MET A 152 -8.78 16.45 18.62
C MET A 152 -8.44 15.83 17.26
N GLY A 153 -7.65 14.76 17.23
CA GLY A 153 -7.30 14.07 16.00
C GLY A 153 -8.51 13.44 15.31
N ARG A 154 -9.44 12.84 16.07
CA ARG A 154 -10.71 12.34 15.52
C ARG A 154 -11.58 13.45 14.92
N MET A 155 -11.61 14.64 15.53
CA MET A 155 -12.28 15.80 14.95
C MET A 155 -11.57 16.23 13.65
N PHE A 156 -10.25 16.30 13.65
CA PHE A 156 -9.46 16.63 12.46
C PHE A 156 -9.75 15.65 11.31
N ILE A 157 -9.72 14.33 11.55
CA ILE A 157 -10.04 13.29 10.55
C ILE A 157 -11.45 13.50 9.97
N ARG A 158 -12.46 13.84 10.81
CA ARG A 158 -13.83 14.07 10.34
C ARG A 158 -13.95 15.30 9.43
N LEU A 159 -13.15 16.31 9.67
CA LEU A 159 -13.16 17.56 8.90
C LEU A 159 -12.25 17.51 7.67
N ALA A 160 -11.22 16.66 7.69
CA ALA A 160 -10.23 16.56 6.63
C ALA A 160 -10.83 16.42 5.21
N PRO A 161 -11.87 15.61 4.96
CA PRO A 161 -12.47 15.49 3.63
C PRO A 161 -13.02 16.79 3.06
N PHE A 162 -13.34 17.76 3.91
CA PHE A 162 -13.92 19.05 3.50
C PHE A 162 -12.86 20.15 3.34
N THR A 163 -11.59 19.84 3.61
CA THR A 163 -10.51 20.81 3.45
C THR A 163 -10.18 21.06 1.97
N PRO A 164 -9.70 22.30 1.65
CA PRO A 164 -9.26 22.61 0.29
C PRO A 164 -8.14 21.70 -0.22
N GLY A 165 -8.05 21.51 -1.54
CA GLY A 165 -7.02 20.65 -2.16
C GLY A 165 -5.59 21.01 -1.76
N ARG A 166 -5.28 22.29 -1.56
CA ARG A 166 -3.95 22.76 -1.10
C ARG A 166 -3.51 22.17 0.24
N VAL A 167 -4.46 21.86 1.14
CA VAL A 167 -4.15 21.21 2.43
C VAL A 167 -3.71 19.78 2.17
N TRP A 168 -4.33 19.10 1.21
CA TRP A 168 -3.94 17.76 0.80
C TRP A 168 -2.61 17.75 0.05
N ASP A 169 -2.38 18.73 -0.84
CA ASP A 169 -1.08 18.89 -1.50
C ASP A 169 0.05 19.09 -0.48
N TYR A 170 -0.18 19.91 0.55
CA TYR A 170 0.78 20.09 1.63
C TYR A 170 0.99 18.77 2.42
N GLY A 171 -0.09 18.11 2.82
CA GLY A 171 -0.02 16.87 3.60
C GLY A 171 0.72 15.74 2.86
N ILE A 172 0.36 15.50 1.61
CA ILE A 172 1.03 14.49 0.77
C ILE A 172 2.48 14.94 0.46
N GLY A 173 2.70 16.20 0.17
CA GLY A 173 4.05 16.74 -0.06
C GLY A 173 5.01 16.53 1.12
N ARG A 174 4.50 16.44 2.37
CA ARG A 174 5.31 16.09 3.54
C ARG A 174 5.85 14.66 3.54
N MET A 175 5.32 13.77 2.70
CA MET A 175 5.79 12.41 2.52
C MET A 175 6.93 12.33 1.48
N TYR A 176 7.09 13.38 0.67
CA TYR A 176 8.17 13.47 -0.33
C TYR A 176 9.45 14.06 0.27
N ALA A 177 10.58 13.61 -0.20
CA ALA A 177 11.86 14.28 0.08
C ALA A 177 11.91 15.67 -0.60
N ASN A 178 11.36 15.76 -1.83
CA ASN A 178 11.23 17.01 -2.57
C ASN A 178 9.77 17.29 -2.96
N PRO A 179 8.99 18.00 -2.14
CA PRO A 179 7.60 18.33 -2.43
C PRO A 179 7.36 19.09 -3.75
N ARG A 180 8.39 19.79 -4.27
CA ARG A 180 8.28 20.53 -5.53
C ARG A 180 8.20 19.60 -6.75
N GLY A 181 8.65 18.35 -6.62
CA GLY A 181 8.55 17.32 -7.66
C GLY A 181 7.17 16.65 -7.73
N MET A 182 6.27 16.93 -6.78
CA MET A 182 4.94 16.32 -6.76
C MET A 182 4.11 16.78 -7.96
N ALA A 183 3.54 15.82 -8.69
CA ALA A 183 2.70 16.10 -9.85
C ALA A 183 1.43 16.88 -9.46
N ALA A 184 1.01 17.80 -10.31
CA ALA A 184 -0.22 18.55 -10.10
C ALA A 184 -1.43 17.61 -9.98
N GLY A 185 -2.34 17.92 -9.06
CA GLY A 185 -3.53 17.11 -8.81
C GLY A 185 -3.31 15.88 -7.92
N THR A 186 -2.09 15.60 -7.46
CA THR A 186 -1.80 14.47 -6.57
C THR A 186 -2.61 14.54 -5.29
N GLY A 187 -2.59 15.67 -4.57
CA GLY A 187 -3.32 15.81 -3.31
C GLY A 187 -4.83 15.59 -3.46
N ILE A 188 -5.45 16.15 -4.51
CA ILE A 188 -6.88 15.93 -4.75
C ILE A 188 -7.19 14.48 -5.18
N GLY A 189 -6.28 13.82 -5.90
CA GLY A 189 -6.40 12.41 -6.26
C GLY A 189 -6.49 11.51 -5.03
N TYR A 190 -5.65 11.75 -4.03
CA TYR A 190 -5.72 11.06 -2.73
C TYR A 190 -6.94 11.46 -1.90
N ALA A 191 -7.34 12.73 -1.93
CA ALA A 191 -8.44 13.23 -1.13
C ALA A 191 -9.82 12.74 -1.59
N ARG A 192 -10.03 12.55 -2.90
CA ARG A 192 -11.34 12.18 -3.48
C ARG A 192 -11.97 10.95 -2.82
N PRO A 193 -11.32 9.78 -2.73
CA PRO A 193 -11.92 8.59 -2.12
C PRO A 193 -12.15 8.75 -0.62
N LEU A 194 -11.42 9.63 0.06
CA LEU A 194 -11.59 9.89 1.49
C LEU A 194 -12.87 10.65 1.81
N ARG A 195 -13.46 11.35 0.82
CA ARG A 195 -14.76 12.03 0.95
C ARG A 195 -15.95 11.08 0.93
N VAL A 196 -15.75 9.83 0.58
CA VAL A 196 -16.82 8.82 0.59
C VAL A 196 -17.21 8.52 2.04
N LYS A 197 -18.51 8.67 2.34
CA LYS A 197 -19.06 8.43 3.70
C LYS A 197 -18.69 7.03 4.18
N GLY A 198 -18.15 6.91 5.38
CA GLY A 198 -17.70 5.65 5.99
C GLY A 198 -16.19 5.46 5.96
N THR A 199 -15.45 6.07 5.02
CA THR A 199 -14.00 5.92 4.91
C THR A 199 -13.28 6.37 6.20
N MET A 200 -13.60 7.53 6.71
CA MET A 200 -12.93 8.08 7.91
C MET A 200 -13.17 7.25 9.16
N GLN A 201 -14.38 6.69 9.32
CA GLN A 201 -14.70 5.78 10.41
C GLN A 201 -13.87 4.48 10.33
N TYR A 202 -13.73 3.95 9.11
CA TYR A 202 -12.93 2.76 8.89
C TYR A 202 -11.43 3.00 9.14
N LEU A 203 -10.89 4.12 8.67
CA LEU A 203 -9.49 4.48 8.96
C LEU A 203 -9.22 4.61 10.47
N LEU A 204 -10.16 5.17 11.23
CA LEU A 204 -10.07 5.20 12.69
C LEU A 204 -10.14 3.79 13.31
N SER A 205 -10.93 2.88 12.74
CA SER A 205 -10.96 1.47 13.16
C SER A 205 -9.60 0.81 12.94
N SER A 206 -9.01 0.98 11.75
CA SER A 206 -7.68 0.44 11.43
C SER A 206 -6.59 0.98 12.37
N LEU A 207 -6.64 2.28 12.71
CA LEU A 207 -5.63 2.90 13.58
C LEU A 207 -5.72 2.41 15.04
N ARG A 208 -6.88 1.92 15.50
CA ARG A 208 -7.07 1.48 16.91
C ARG A 208 -6.23 0.26 17.25
N THR A 209 -6.15 -0.70 16.35
CA THR A 209 -5.41 -1.95 16.55
C THR A 209 -4.01 -1.91 15.92
N PHE A 210 -3.72 -0.87 15.12
CA PHE A 210 -2.57 -0.80 14.24
C PHE A 210 -1.23 -1.11 14.92
N ASN A 211 -0.99 -0.55 16.11
CA ASN A 211 0.28 -0.75 16.81
C ASN A 211 0.42 -2.20 17.30
N GLU A 212 -0.64 -2.77 17.83
CA GLU A 212 -0.69 -4.17 18.31
C GLU A 212 -0.58 -5.14 17.14
N ASP A 213 -1.32 -4.87 16.06
CA ASP A 213 -1.31 -5.66 14.84
C ASP A 213 0.09 -5.72 14.21
N VAL A 214 0.77 -4.56 14.13
CA VAL A 214 2.11 -4.48 13.53
C VAL A 214 3.16 -5.13 14.44
N GLU A 215 3.08 -4.92 15.76
CA GLU A 215 3.97 -5.58 16.71
C GLU A 215 3.81 -7.10 16.67
N GLY A 216 2.58 -7.60 16.54
CA GLY A 216 2.27 -9.03 16.42
C GLY A 216 2.85 -9.72 15.18
N LEU A 217 3.32 -8.95 14.17
CA LEU A 217 4.06 -9.52 13.04
C LEU A 217 5.45 -10.02 13.43
N ARG A 218 6.02 -9.52 14.54
CA ARG A 218 7.39 -9.86 15.00
C ARG A 218 7.60 -11.36 15.11
N ASP A 219 6.68 -12.05 15.75
CA ASP A 219 6.77 -13.49 16.00
C ASP A 219 6.50 -14.33 14.74
N GLN A 220 6.01 -13.69 13.68
CA GLN A 220 5.63 -14.33 12.42
C GLN A 220 6.69 -14.16 11.31
N LEU A 221 7.74 -13.35 11.55
CA LEU A 221 8.75 -13.03 10.54
C LEU A 221 9.49 -14.27 10.02
N ALA A 222 9.70 -15.29 10.86
CA ALA A 222 10.35 -16.53 10.45
C ALA A 222 9.56 -17.32 9.38
N THR A 223 8.23 -17.22 9.38
CA THR A 223 7.39 -17.81 8.34
C THR A 223 7.53 -17.03 7.03
N ILE A 224 7.51 -15.69 7.12
CA ILE A 224 7.62 -14.79 5.97
C ILE A 224 9.02 -14.89 5.33
N ALA A 225 10.07 -15.10 6.11
CA ALA A 225 11.47 -15.21 5.64
C ALA A 225 11.70 -16.34 4.61
N LYS A 226 10.76 -17.26 4.45
CA LYS A 226 10.80 -18.30 3.41
C LYS A 226 10.44 -17.79 2.01
N ILE A 227 9.84 -16.60 1.92
CA ILE A 227 9.43 -15.99 0.65
C ILE A 227 10.57 -15.08 0.17
N PRO A 228 11.04 -15.21 -1.08
CA PRO A 228 12.02 -14.28 -1.65
C PRO A 228 11.51 -12.86 -1.56
N THR A 229 12.24 -11.98 -0.85
CA THR A 229 11.74 -10.65 -0.48
C THR A 229 12.71 -9.55 -0.92
N LEU A 230 12.16 -8.48 -1.50
CA LEU A 230 12.85 -7.22 -1.75
C LEU A 230 12.25 -6.10 -0.91
N LEU A 231 13.08 -5.35 -0.20
CA LEU A 231 12.73 -4.08 0.43
C LEU A 231 13.16 -2.93 -0.47
N ILE A 232 12.27 -1.94 -0.67
CA ILE A 232 12.57 -0.70 -1.40
C ILE A 232 12.31 0.46 -0.46
N TRP A 233 13.30 1.36 -0.29
CA TRP A 233 13.20 2.46 0.68
C TRP A 233 13.82 3.74 0.17
N GLY A 234 13.18 4.88 0.44
CA GLY A 234 13.83 6.18 0.26
C GLY A 234 14.72 6.49 1.46
N ASP A 235 15.95 7.01 1.24
CA ASP A 235 16.89 7.37 2.31
C ASP A 235 16.43 8.57 3.15
N ARG A 236 15.45 9.35 2.63
CA ARG A 236 14.87 10.52 3.29
C ARG A 236 13.40 10.30 3.68
N ASP A 237 13.00 9.06 3.93
CA ASP A 237 11.64 8.73 4.34
C ASP A 237 11.29 9.39 5.69
N PRO A 238 10.32 10.35 5.71
CA PRO A 238 9.94 11.04 6.93
C PRO A 238 8.87 10.30 7.73
N VAL A 239 8.33 9.18 7.23
CA VAL A 239 7.18 8.45 7.80
C VAL A 239 7.62 7.16 8.47
N VAL A 240 8.43 6.35 7.78
CA VAL A 240 8.95 5.08 8.32
C VAL A 240 10.48 5.10 8.22
N GLU A 241 11.12 5.13 9.37
CA GLU A 241 12.58 5.22 9.47
C GLU A 241 13.29 4.06 8.78
N ILE A 242 14.31 4.37 7.96
CA ILE A 242 15.11 3.38 7.21
C ILE A 242 15.81 2.38 8.13
N GLN A 243 16.12 2.77 9.37
CA GLN A 243 16.69 1.88 10.38
C GLN A 243 15.80 0.68 10.67
N SER A 244 14.48 0.87 10.65
CA SER A 244 13.53 -0.23 10.77
C SER A 244 13.57 -1.15 9.55
N GLY A 245 13.87 -0.61 8.37
CA GLY A 245 14.08 -1.36 7.14
C GLY A 245 15.30 -2.26 7.21
N HIS A 246 16.42 -1.78 7.75
CA HIS A 246 17.61 -2.60 7.96
C HIS A 246 17.38 -3.74 8.95
N GLN A 247 16.58 -3.50 10.01
CA GLN A 247 16.21 -4.55 10.96
C GLN A 247 15.30 -5.58 10.30
N LEU A 248 14.32 -5.13 9.49
CA LEU A 248 13.43 -6.01 8.74
C LEU A 248 14.19 -6.83 7.70
N LYS A 249 15.14 -6.21 6.96
CA LYS A 249 16.06 -6.90 6.05
C LYS A 249 16.74 -8.08 6.75
N LYS A 250 17.33 -7.83 7.90
CA LYS A 250 18.03 -8.85 8.71
C LYS A 250 17.08 -9.97 9.15
N ALA A 251 15.88 -9.61 9.60
CA ALA A 251 14.90 -10.56 10.12
C ALA A 251 14.31 -11.47 9.02
N LEU A 252 14.16 -10.95 7.80
CA LEU A 252 13.62 -11.69 6.66
C LEU A 252 14.69 -12.34 5.78
N GLY A 253 15.98 -12.01 5.95
CA GLY A 253 17.02 -12.39 4.99
C GLY A 253 16.79 -11.78 3.61
N ALA A 254 16.16 -10.60 3.56
CA ALA A 254 15.70 -9.98 2.33
C ALA A 254 16.80 -9.20 1.61
N ASP A 255 16.64 -9.01 0.28
CA ASP A 255 17.37 -7.99 -0.47
C ASP A 255 16.82 -6.59 -0.13
N MET A 256 17.64 -5.54 -0.28
CA MET A 256 17.18 -4.17 -0.02
C MET A 256 17.83 -3.18 -0.99
N VAL A 257 16.99 -2.36 -1.61
CA VAL A 257 17.39 -1.21 -2.42
C VAL A 257 17.03 0.07 -1.69
N VAL A 258 18.01 0.93 -1.48
CA VAL A 258 17.83 2.27 -0.92
C VAL A 258 17.91 3.27 -2.06
N MET A 259 16.86 4.07 -2.26
CA MET A 259 16.78 5.08 -3.31
C MET A 259 17.24 6.44 -2.76
N PRO A 260 18.36 6.99 -3.22
CA PRO A 260 18.94 8.21 -2.66
C PRO A 260 18.10 9.45 -3.00
N GLY A 261 17.91 10.34 -2.02
CA GLY A 261 17.17 11.59 -2.18
C GLY A 261 15.66 11.42 -2.26
N ILE A 262 15.11 10.23 -1.96
CA ILE A 262 13.70 9.88 -2.08
C ILE A 262 13.05 9.77 -0.70
N GLY A 263 11.79 10.17 -0.59
CA GLY A 263 10.97 10.09 0.62
C GLY A 263 10.19 8.78 0.74
N HIS A 264 8.96 8.90 1.27
CA HIS A 264 8.11 7.75 1.60
C HIS A 264 7.42 7.11 0.39
N LEU A 265 7.32 7.80 -0.73
CA LEU A 265 6.57 7.39 -1.90
C LEU A 265 7.46 7.21 -3.15
N PRO A 266 8.41 6.26 -3.14
CA PRO A 266 9.36 6.07 -4.24
C PRO A 266 8.68 5.87 -5.60
N TYR A 267 7.55 5.17 -5.63
CA TYR A 267 6.75 4.92 -6.82
C TYR A 267 6.11 6.19 -7.42
N GLU A 268 6.08 7.30 -6.65
CA GLU A 268 5.60 8.61 -7.11
C GLU A 268 6.74 9.60 -7.34
N GLU A 269 7.75 9.61 -6.46
CA GLU A 269 8.84 10.57 -6.53
C GLU A 269 9.83 10.27 -7.66
N ALA A 270 10.10 8.99 -7.93
CA ALA A 270 11.01 8.53 -8.96
C ALA A 270 10.45 7.29 -9.68
N PRO A 271 9.30 7.40 -10.38
CA PRO A 271 8.57 6.26 -10.90
C PRO A 271 9.37 5.42 -11.91
N GLN A 272 10.21 6.05 -12.73
CA GLN A 272 11.03 5.33 -13.71
C GLN A 272 12.10 4.46 -13.04
N GLU A 273 12.81 5.00 -12.05
CA GLU A 273 13.81 4.27 -11.29
C GLU A 273 13.16 3.19 -10.42
N PHE A 274 12.07 3.50 -9.76
CA PHE A 274 11.28 2.54 -8.98
C PHE A 274 10.84 1.35 -9.85
N ASN A 275 10.26 1.63 -11.02
CA ASN A 275 9.82 0.58 -11.94
C ASN A 275 10.99 -0.28 -12.42
N ARG A 276 12.16 0.32 -12.69
CA ARG A 276 13.38 -0.42 -13.05
C ARG A 276 13.79 -1.38 -11.93
N VAL A 277 13.83 -0.90 -10.69
CA VAL A 277 14.17 -1.74 -9.51
C VAL A 277 13.20 -2.93 -9.38
N VAL A 278 11.89 -2.66 -9.49
CA VAL A 278 10.86 -3.72 -9.44
C VAL A 278 11.04 -4.72 -10.56
N LEU A 279 11.18 -4.27 -11.80
CA LEU A 279 11.33 -5.14 -12.97
C LEU A 279 12.62 -5.96 -12.92
N ASP A 280 13.74 -5.37 -12.54
CA ASP A 280 15.03 -6.06 -12.42
C ASP A 280 14.96 -7.19 -11.38
N TYR A 281 14.33 -6.94 -10.23
CA TYR A 281 14.12 -7.97 -9.22
C TYR A 281 13.20 -9.10 -9.73
N LEU A 282 12.11 -8.74 -10.36
CA LEU A 282 11.12 -9.71 -10.86
C LEU A 282 11.63 -10.53 -12.05
N ARG A 283 12.62 -10.04 -12.79
CA ARG A 283 13.33 -10.77 -13.85
C ARG A 283 14.40 -11.70 -13.29
N GLY A 284 14.75 -11.58 -12.00
CA GLY A 284 15.82 -12.36 -11.38
C GLY A 284 17.24 -11.83 -11.69
N ASN A 285 17.37 -10.57 -12.07
CA ASN A 285 18.66 -9.94 -12.33
C ASN A 285 19.47 -9.82 -11.05
N SER A 286 20.65 -10.45 -11.00
CA SER A 286 21.52 -10.53 -9.82
C SER A 286 22.17 -9.21 -9.40
N SER A 287 21.99 -8.14 -10.15
CA SER A 287 22.61 -6.82 -9.89
C SER A 287 22.11 -6.10 -8.63
N LEU A 288 21.07 -6.62 -7.98
CA LEU A 288 20.49 -6.05 -6.74
C LEU A 288 21.01 -6.72 -5.46
N ARG A 289 21.91 -7.73 -5.58
CA ARG A 289 22.43 -8.52 -4.45
C ARG A 289 23.78 -8.01 -3.93
N ASN A 290 23.93 -6.70 -3.78
CA ASN A 290 25.12 -6.10 -3.15
C ASN A 290 24.79 -5.46 -1.82
#